data_7158de133aa4ea86ba713fd27bc5c3d5
#
_entry.id   7158de133aa4ea86ba713fd27bc5c3d5
#
_cell.length_a   1.000
_cell.length_b   1.000
_cell.length_c   1.000
_cell.angle_alpha   90.00
_cell.angle_beta   90.00
_cell.angle_gamma   90.00
#
_symmetry.space_group_name_H-M   'P 1'
#
loop_
_entity.id
_entity.type
_entity.pdbx_description
1 polymer ?
#
loop_
_entity_poly.entity_id
_entity_poly.type
_entity_poly.pdbx_seq_one_letter_code
_entity_poly.pdbx_strand_id
1 'polypeptide(L)'
;MSARETAIDALLLQREIEAFYYHEAELLDDRRFDAWLDLLTDDIVYFMPLRRNVKYGSQEEAENSAEGVDAAWFDEGKHTLSQRVAQIKTGIHWAEEPLSRIRHLVTNVQITDAPPGGHGARELDVKSRFLVYRNRIDDETDIFVGQRTDRLRHVDGGWKVARRVILLDQSTLLAKNLTFFF
;
A
#
# COMPACT_ATOMS: atom_id res chain seq x y z
N MET A 1 -17.40 -7.49 -29.70
CA MET A 1 -16.07 -6.92 -29.50
C MET A 1 -15.03 -7.78 -30.19
N SER A 2 -14.15 -7.21 -30.97
CA SER A 2 -13.06 -7.97 -31.61
C SER A 2 -11.94 -8.26 -30.59
N ALA A 3 -11.13 -9.29 -30.86
CA ALA A 3 -9.97 -9.61 -30.00
C ALA A 3 -9.00 -8.40 -29.85
N ARG A 4 -8.92 -7.56 -30.89
CA ARG A 4 -8.11 -6.33 -30.87
C ARG A 4 -8.69 -5.27 -29.94
N GLU A 5 -9.99 -5.06 -29.94
CA GLU A 5 -10.67 -4.12 -29.03
C GLU A 5 -10.47 -4.55 -27.58
N THR A 6 -10.65 -5.85 -27.27
CA THR A 6 -10.43 -6.39 -25.93
C THR A 6 -8.98 -6.18 -25.45
N ALA A 7 -7.99 -6.36 -26.35
CA ALA A 7 -6.59 -6.14 -26.03
C ALA A 7 -6.28 -4.65 -25.77
N ILE A 8 -6.88 -3.74 -26.53
CA ILE A 8 -6.73 -2.29 -26.33
C ILE A 8 -7.35 -1.88 -25.00
N ASP A 9 -8.56 -2.36 -24.67
CA ASP A 9 -9.22 -2.05 -23.40
C ASP A 9 -8.39 -2.54 -22.22
N ALA A 10 -7.77 -3.72 -22.31
CA ALA A 10 -6.89 -4.23 -21.27
C ALA A 10 -5.63 -3.35 -21.09
N LEU A 11 -5.02 -2.88 -22.18
CA LEU A 11 -3.87 -1.97 -22.11
C LEU A 11 -4.24 -0.61 -21.52
N LEU A 12 -5.40 -0.07 -21.88
CA LEU A 12 -5.88 1.18 -21.32
C LEU A 12 -6.14 1.05 -19.83
N LEU A 13 -6.77 -0.03 -19.40
CA LEU A 13 -6.99 -0.31 -17.98
C LEU A 13 -5.66 -0.46 -17.22
N GLN A 14 -4.70 -1.20 -17.78
CA GLN A 14 -3.36 -1.33 -17.19
C GLN A 14 -2.73 0.05 -16.99
N ARG A 15 -2.79 0.92 -17.99
CA ARG A 15 -2.24 2.27 -17.92
C ARG A 15 -2.96 3.16 -16.90
N GLU A 16 -4.27 3.02 -16.79
CA GLU A 16 -5.09 3.73 -15.81
C GLU A 16 -4.69 3.34 -14.37
N ILE A 17 -4.52 2.05 -14.10
CA ILE A 17 -4.12 1.56 -12.77
C ILE A 17 -2.66 1.95 -12.43
N GLU A 18 -1.75 1.89 -13.39
CA GLU A 18 -0.38 2.38 -13.19
C GLU A 18 -0.36 3.87 -12.85
N ALA A 19 -1.15 4.68 -13.59
CA ALA A 19 -1.26 6.11 -13.31
C ALA A 19 -1.84 6.40 -11.92
N PHE A 20 -2.80 5.59 -11.46
CA PHE A 20 -3.32 5.68 -10.09
C PHE A 20 -2.21 5.46 -9.06
N TYR A 21 -1.38 4.42 -9.20
CA TYR A 21 -0.29 4.16 -8.27
C TYR A 21 0.82 5.21 -8.31
N TYR A 22 1.12 5.77 -9.48
CA TYR A 22 2.11 6.85 -9.58
C TYR A 22 1.61 8.13 -8.90
N HIS A 23 0.30 8.42 -9.06
CA HIS A 23 -0.32 9.54 -8.36
C HIS A 23 -0.34 9.33 -6.84
N GLU A 24 -0.69 8.13 -6.37
CA GLU A 24 -0.62 7.78 -4.94
C GLU A 24 0.80 7.98 -4.39
N ALA A 25 1.82 7.47 -5.09
CA ALA A 25 3.22 7.62 -4.70
C ALA A 25 3.62 9.10 -4.62
N GLU A 26 3.23 9.92 -5.60
CA GLU A 26 3.49 11.37 -5.60
C GLU A 26 2.84 12.07 -4.40
N LEU A 27 1.59 11.73 -4.07
CA LEU A 27 0.90 12.30 -2.89
C LEU A 27 1.65 12.00 -1.59
N LEU A 28 2.12 10.77 -1.41
CA LEU A 28 2.88 10.37 -0.23
C LEU A 28 4.25 11.04 -0.19
N ASP A 29 4.97 11.08 -1.31
CA ASP A 29 6.28 11.70 -1.44
C ASP A 29 6.25 13.21 -1.17
N ASP A 30 5.18 13.87 -1.59
CA ASP A 30 4.93 15.29 -1.39
C ASP A 30 4.22 15.62 -0.07
N ARG A 31 4.00 14.61 0.78
CA ARG A 31 3.34 14.75 2.08
C ARG A 31 1.91 15.31 2.00
N ARG A 32 1.23 15.06 0.89
CA ARG A 32 -0.17 15.45 0.66
C ARG A 32 -1.12 14.41 1.25
N PHE A 33 -0.97 14.15 2.54
CA PHE A 33 -1.60 13.02 3.23
C PHE A 33 -3.13 13.08 3.25
N ASP A 34 -3.74 14.26 3.28
CA ASP A 34 -5.21 14.38 3.22
C ASP A 34 -5.72 13.89 1.85
N ALA A 35 -5.08 14.33 0.76
CA ALA A 35 -5.42 13.87 -0.58
C ALA A 35 -5.15 12.36 -0.77
N TRP A 36 -4.12 11.82 -0.11
CA TRP A 36 -3.88 10.38 -0.09
C TRP A 36 -5.00 9.62 0.66
N LEU A 37 -5.47 10.12 1.80
CA LEU A 37 -6.60 9.54 2.51
C LEU A 37 -7.86 9.49 1.63
N ASP A 38 -8.08 10.45 0.73
CA ASP A 38 -9.21 10.45 -0.20
C ASP A 38 -9.15 9.33 -1.25
N LEU A 39 -7.96 8.77 -1.49
CA LEU A 39 -7.78 7.59 -2.34
C LEU A 39 -8.15 6.27 -1.67
N LEU A 40 -8.48 6.29 -0.39
CA LEU A 40 -8.89 5.11 0.36
C LEU A 40 -10.41 5.09 0.52
N THR A 41 -11.03 3.91 0.50
CA THR A 41 -12.46 3.79 0.85
C THR A 41 -12.67 3.92 2.35
N ASP A 42 -13.89 4.17 2.79
CA ASP A 42 -14.20 4.28 4.22
C ASP A 42 -14.06 2.94 4.96
N ASP A 43 -14.26 1.84 4.24
CA ASP A 43 -14.11 0.46 4.72
C ASP A 43 -12.73 -0.14 4.43
N ILE A 44 -11.71 0.68 4.17
CA ILE A 44 -10.34 0.22 3.89
C ILE A 44 -9.83 -0.72 4.99
N VAL A 45 -9.20 -1.82 4.56
CA VAL A 45 -8.35 -2.67 5.39
C VAL A 45 -6.90 -2.48 4.94
N TYR A 46 -6.08 -1.93 5.81
CA TYR A 46 -4.66 -1.68 5.58
C TYR A 46 -3.85 -2.60 6.48
N PHE A 47 -3.36 -3.70 5.93
CA PHE A 47 -2.76 -4.79 6.69
C PHE A 47 -1.30 -5.03 6.29
N MET A 48 -0.44 -5.15 7.28
CA MET A 48 0.97 -5.49 7.11
C MET A 48 1.35 -6.54 8.16
N PRO A 49 1.40 -7.83 7.80
CA PRO A 49 1.74 -8.89 8.73
C PRO A 49 3.19 -8.82 9.22
N LEU A 50 3.46 -9.44 10.33
CA LEU A 50 4.81 -9.83 10.71
C LEU A 50 5.26 -10.99 9.82
N ARG A 51 6.46 -10.86 9.23
CA ARG A 51 7.05 -11.91 8.41
C ARG A 51 8.10 -12.69 9.20
N ARG A 52 8.10 -13.99 9.05
CA ARG A 52 8.99 -14.91 9.77
C ARG A 52 9.84 -15.72 8.79
N ASN A 53 11.08 -15.99 9.19
CA ASN A 53 11.90 -16.96 8.47
C ASN A 53 11.48 -18.36 8.92
N VAL A 54 10.96 -19.15 8.00
CA VAL A 54 10.46 -20.50 8.25
C VAL A 54 11.23 -21.54 7.43
N LYS A 55 11.12 -22.80 7.81
CA LYS A 55 11.73 -23.89 7.06
C LYS A 55 11.08 -24.01 5.68
N TYR A 56 11.86 -24.51 4.73
CA TYR A 56 11.34 -24.83 3.39
C TYR A 56 10.14 -25.78 3.47
N GLY A 57 9.07 -25.42 2.76
CA GLY A 57 7.80 -26.15 2.75
C GLY A 57 6.76 -25.67 3.78
N SER A 58 7.11 -24.75 4.71
CA SER A 58 6.19 -24.18 5.70
C SER A 58 5.82 -22.71 5.43
N GLN A 59 6.18 -22.18 4.24
CA GLN A 59 6.02 -20.74 3.94
C GLN A 59 4.55 -20.32 3.92
N GLU A 60 3.71 -21.13 3.27
CA GLU A 60 2.30 -20.82 3.09
C GLU A 60 1.54 -20.72 4.42
N GLU A 61 1.90 -21.59 5.38
CA GLU A 61 1.19 -21.69 6.66
C GLU A 61 1.76 -20.79 7.77
N ALA A 62 3.06 -20.50 7.74
CA ALA A 62 3.74 -19.93 8.90
C ALA A 62 4.61 -18.68 8.64
N GLU A 63 4.84 -18.33 7.37
CA GLU A 63 5.73 -17.20 7.04
C GLU A 63 5.14 -15.85 7.45
N ASN A 64 3.83 -15.67 7.36
CA ASN A 64 3.15 -14.43 7.69
C ASN A 64 2.20 -14.61 8.86
N SER A 65 2.09 -13.58 9.71
CA SER A 65 1.06 -13.56 10.76
C SER A 65 -0.34 -13.44 10.15
N ALA A 66 -1.34 -14.02 10.83
CA ALA A 66 -2.73 -14.03 10.38
C ALA A 66 -3.44 -12.73 10.76
N GLU A 67 -4.18 -12.16 9.78
CA GLU A 67 -4.98 -10.95 9.95
C GLU A 67 -6.07 -11.14 11.02
N GLY A 68 -6.24 -10.14 11.88
CA GLY A 68 -7.24 -10.14 12.94
C GLY A 68 -7.02 -11.18 14.07
N VAL A 69 -5.94 -11.96 14.02
CA VAL A 69 -5.63 -13.02 14.99
C VAL A 69 -4.27 -12.79 15.64
N ASP A 70 -3.25 -12.62 14.83
CA ASP A 70 -1.87 -12.44 15.28
C ASP A 70 -1.48 -10.96 15.36
N ALA A 71 -0.35 -10.67 16.01
CA ALA A 71 0.25 -9.35 15.94
C ALA A 71 0.69 -9.03 14.51
N ALA A 72 0.54 -7.77 14.11
CA ALA A 72 0.91 -7.25 12.81
C ALA A 72 1.68 -5.92 12.96
N TRP A 73 2.40 -5.49 11.93
CA TRP A 73 2.94 -4.14 11.88
C TRP A 73 1.83 -3.11 11.72
N PHE A 74 0.87 -3.40 10.82
CA PHE A 74 -0.34 -2.60 10.64
C PHE A 74 -1.53 -3.53 10.50
N ASP A 75 -2.61 -3.22 11.20
CA ASP A 75 -3.95 -3.78 11.03
C ASP A 75 -4.93 -2.61 11.29
N GLU A 76 -5.10 -1.79 10.25
CA GLU A 76 -5.65 -0.44 10.40
C GLU A 76 -6.78 -0.18 9.42
N GLY A 77 -7.81 0.49 9.89
CA GLY A 77 -8.88 1.05 9.06
C GLY A 77 -8.69 2.56 8.84
N LYS A 78 -9.61 3.16 8.07
CA LYS A 78 -9.61 4.58 7.71
C LYS A 78 -9.43 5.51 8.91
N HIS A 79 -10.10 5.21 10.03
CA HIS A 79 -10.03 6.03 11.23
C HIS A 79 -8.61 6.09 11.80
N THR A 80 -7.96 4.93 11.95
CA THR A 80 -6.58 4.88 12.50
C THR A 80 -5.58 5.54 11.56
N LEU A 81 -5.70 5.32 10.25
CA LEU A 81 -4.87 6.00 9.25
C LEU A 81 -5.03 7.52 9.31
N SER A 82 -6.27 8.01 9.47
CA SER A 82 -6.53 9.45 9.64
C SER A 82 -5.91 10.02 10.92
N GLN A 83 -5.93 9.26 12.02
CA GLN A 83 -5.27 9.66 13.27
C GLN A 83 -3.75 9.73 13.11
N ARG A 84 -3.13 8.79 12.40
CA ARG A 84 -1.68 8.83 12.08
C ARG A 84 -1.32 10.05 11.25
N VAL A 85 -2.11 10.37 10.22
CA VAL A 85 -1.93 11.59 9.43
C VAL A 85 -2.05 12.83 10.31
N ALA A 86 -3.08 12.90 11.16
CA ALA A 86 -3.23 14.01 12.09
C ALA A 86 -2.03 14.16 13.02
N GLN A 87 -1.48 13.06 13.53
CA GLN A 87 -0.30 13.05 14.38
C GLN A 87 0.94 13.61 13.65
N ILE A 88 1.19 13.17 12.40
CA ILE A 88 2.30 13.69 11.60
C ILE A 88 2.16 15.21 11.41
N LYS A 89 0.95 15.70 11.18
CA LYS A 89 0.65 17.12 10.95
C LYS A 89 0.81 18.00 12.19
N THR A 90 0.85 17.43 13.40
CA THR A 90 1.09 18.23 14.61
C THR A 90 2.47 18.88 14.67
N GLY A 91 3.44 18.34 13.94
CA GLY A 91 4.84 18.79 13.97
C GLY A 91 5.57 18.55 15.29
N ILE A 92 4.90 17.91 16.27
CA ILE A 92 5.50 17.55 17.56
C ILE A 92 5.79 16.05 17.67
N HIS A 93 5.57 15.31 16.59
CA HIS A 93 5.88 13.89 16.53
C HIS A 93 7.40 13.69 16.38
N TRP A 94 8.08 13.57 17.53
CA TRP A 94 9.56 13.52 17.59
C TRP A 94 10.20 12.48 16.64
N ALA A 95 9.49 11.39 16.32
CA ALA A 95 9.97 10.35 15.41
C ALA A 95 10.00 10.82 13.94
N GLU A 96 9.31 11.91 13.59
CA GLU A 96 9.30 12.56 12.28
C GLU A 96 9.70 14.05 12.35
N GLU A 97 10.46 14.46 13.37
CA GLU A 97 11.04 15.78 13.47
C GLU A 97 12.57 15.68 13.48
N PRO A 98 13.27 16.14 12.43
CA PRO A 98 12.74 16.64 11.15
C PRO A 98 12.07 15.57 10.31
N LEU A 99 11.14 16.02 9.43
CA LEU A 99 10.40 15.12 8.54
C LEU A 99 11.31 14.33 7.61
N SER A 100 11.04 13.04 7.51
CA SER A 100 11.73 12.15 6.56
C SER A 100 11.50 12.60 5.10
N ARG A 101 12.50 12.37 4.25
CA ARG A 101 12.38 12.42 2.80
C ARG A 101 12.12 11.01 2.32
N ILE A 102 11.00 10.82 1.64
CA ILE A 102 10.55 9.51 1.21
C ILE A 102 10.38 9.50 -0.31
N ARG A 103 10.69 8.37 -0.93
CA ARG A 103 10.42 8.10 -2.35
C ARG A 103 9.85 6.71 -2.51
N HIS A 104 8.70 6.64 -3.18
CA HIS A 104 8.03 5.40 -3.51
C HIS A 104 8.28 5.05 -4.97
N LEU A 105 8.83 3.89 -5.22
CA LEU A 105 8.94 3.31 -6.55
C LEU A 105 7.98 2.12 -6.62
N VAL A 106 6.97 2.21 -7.47
CA VAL A 106 6.01 1.14 -7.70
C VAL A 106 6.28 0.50 -9.06
N THR A 107 6.34 -0.81 -9.11
CA THR A 107 6.67 -1.56 -10.33
C THR A 107 5.95 -2.90 -10.38
N ASN A 108 6.05 -3.59 -11.52
CA ASN A 108 5.48 -4.92 -11.74
C ASN A 108 3.96 -4.96 -11.41
N VAL A 109 3.25 -3.94 -11.84
CA VAL A 109 1.79 -3.84 -11.65
C VAL A 109 1.12 -4.91 -12.50
N GLN A 110 0.35 -5.78 -11.85
CA GLN A 110 -0.37 -6.89 -12.47
C GLN A 110 -1.82 -6.86 -12.01
N ILE A 111 -2.73 -6.64 -12.95
CA ILE A 111 -4.16 -6.66 -12.69
C ILE A 111 -4.65 -8.10 -12.81
N THR A 112 -5.42 -8.55 -11.82
CA THR A 112 -6.15 -9.80 -11.84
C THR A 112 -7.63 -9.49 -11.67
N ASP A 113 -8.51 -10.35 -12.21
CA ASP A 113 -9.94 -10.17 -12.03
C ASP A 113 -10.27 -10.34 -10.54
N ALA A 114 -10.93 -9.35 -9.98
CA ALA A 114 -11.54 -9.47 -8.67
C ALA A 114 -12.92 -10.12 -8.78
N PRO A 115 -13.39 -10.82 -7.74
CA PRO A 115 -14.78 -11.21 -7.66
C PRO A 115 -15.68 -9.96 -7.75
N PRO A 116 -16.94 -10.09 -8.22
CA PRO A 116 -17.84 -8.97 -8.28
C PRO A 116 -17.87 -8.22 -6.94
N GLY A 117 -17.69 -6.92 -6.98
CA GLY A 117 -17.68 -6.08 -5.80
C GLY A 117 -19.01 -6.14 -5.05
N GLY A 118 -18.98 -6.00 -3.74
CA GLY A 118 -20.18 -5.83 -2.93
C GLY A 118 -21.00 -4.65 -3.46
N HIS A 119 -22.29 -4.78 -3.52
CA HIS A 119 -23.24 -3.77 -4.05
C HIS A 119 -23.06 -3.43 -5.55
N GLY A 120 -22.45 -4.33 -6.36
CA GLY A 120 -22.30 -4.15 -7.81
C GLY A 120 -21.18 -3.17 -8.21
N ALA A 121 -20.33 -2.76 -7.30
CA ALA A 121 -19.16 -1.95 -7.62
C ALA A 121 -18.16 -2.75 -8.45
N ARG A 122 -17.50 -2.08 -9.40
CA ARG A 122 -16.38 -2.67 -10.14
C ARG A 122 -15.18 -2.73 -9.20
N GLU A 123 -14.64 -3.92 -8.97
CA GLU A 123 -13.43 -4.14 -8.19
C GLU A 123 -12.36 -4.83 -9.03
N LEU A 124 -11.09 -4.60 -8.70
CA LEU A 124 -9.93 -5.24 -9.29
C LEU A 124 -8.96 -5.65 -8.20
N ASP A 125 -8.43 -6.84 -8.29
CA ASP A 125 -7.26 -7.25 -7.50
C ASP A 125 -6.00 -6.92 -8.29
N VAL A 126 -5.07 -6.22 -7.64
CA VAL A 126 -3.83 -5.74 -8.26
C VAL A 126 -2.65 -6.16 -7.40
N LYS A 127 -1.66 -6.79 -8.02
CA LYS A 127 -0.36 -7.07 -7.40
C LYS A 127 0.67 -6.09 -7.90
N SER A 128 1.49 -5.57 -7.01
CA SER A 128 2.63 -4.72 -7.36
C SER A 128 3.85 -5.05 -6.50
N ARG A 129 4.99 -4.52 -6.91
CA ARG A 129 6.21 -4.52 -6.11
C ARG A 129 6.56 -3.08 -5.77
N PHE A 130 7.16 -2.88 -4.62
CA PHE A 130 7.60 -1.55 -4.22
C PHE A 130 9.05 -1.55 -3.73
N LEU A 131 9.68 -0.41 -3.91
CA LEU A 131 10.84 0.02 -3.16
C LEU A 131 10.52 1.38 -2.56
N VAL A 132 10.63 1.50 -1.24
CA VAL A 132 10.50 2.78 -0.55
C VAL A 132 11.89 3.14 0.00
N TYR A 133 12.40 4.27 -0.45
CA TYR A 133 13.60 4.88 0.09
C TYR A 133 13.20 5.94 1.12
N ARG A 134 13.79 5.90 2.30
CA ARG A 134 13.63 6.92 3.34
C ARG A 134 15.00 7.45 3.74
N ASN A 135 15.14 8.76 3.75
CA ASN A 135 16.26 9.45 4.39
C ASN A 135 15.73 10.40 5.46
N ARG A 136 16.30 10.33 6.64
CA ARG A 136 16.00 11.19 7.76
C ARG A 136 17.30 11.70 8.36
N ILE A 137 17.31 12.96 8.76
CA ILE A 137 18.52 13.65 9.24
C ILE A 137 19.72 13.45 8.28
N ASP A 138 20.93 13.44 8.78
CA ASP A 138 22.13 13.42 7.94
C ASP A 138 22.58 11.99 7.57
N ASP A 139 22.32 11.02 8.43
CA ASP A 139 22.91 9.68 8.38
C ASP A 139 21.89 8.51 8.43
N GLU A 140 20.62 8.79 8.65
CA GLU A 140 19.60 7.73 8.67
C GLU A 140 19.05 7.47 7.26
N THR A 141 19.37 6.30 6.72
CA THR A 141 18.84 5.84 5.44
C THR A 141 18.26 4.44 5.57
N ASP A 142 17.01 4.27 5.16
CA ASP A 142 16.36 2.98 5.11
C ASP A 142 15.85 2.68 3.70
N ILE A 143 15.88 1.42 3.33
CA ILE A 143 15.31 0.91 2.09
C ILE A 143 14.35 -0.22 2.45
N PHE A 144 13.11 -0.09 2.02
CA PHE A 144 12.07 -1.10 2.22
C PHE A 144 11.69 -1.68 0.86
N VAL A 145 11.75 -2.98 0.76
CA VAL A 145 11.38 -3.71 -0.46
C VAL A 145 10.32 -4.74 -0.13
N GLY A 146 9.35 -4.89 -1.01
CA GLY A 146 8.29 -5.86 -0.80
C GLY A 146 7.25 -5.88 -1.92
N GLN A 147 6.14 -6.50 -1.61
CA GLN A 147 5.00 -6.57 -2.51
C GLN A 147 3.74 -6.05 -1.85
N ARG A 148 2.82 -5.56 -2.68
CA ARG A 148 1.45 -5.23 -2.27
C ARG A 148 0.46 -6.07 -3.06
N THR A 149 -0.61 -6.44 -2.40
CA THR A 149 -1.83 -6.94 -3.04
C THR A 149 -2.95 -6.01 -2.63
N ASP A 150 -3.48 -5.29 -3.59
CA ASP A 150 -4.53 -4.30 -3.37
C ASP A 150 -5.83 -4.77 -4.01
N ARG A 151 -6.96 -4.50 -3.36
CA ARG A 151 -8.27 -4.47 -3.99
C ARG A 151 -8.64 -3.02 -4.23
N LEU A 152 -8.75 -2.67 -5.49
CA LEU A 152 -9.20 -1.37 -5.93
C LEU A 152 -10.69 -1.43 -6.23
N ARG A 153 -11.44 -0.43 -5.78
CA ARG A 153 -12.87 -0.24 -6.04
C ARG A 153 -13.07 1.03 -6.83
N HIS A 154 -13.85 0.94 -7.90
CA HIS A 154 -14.22 2.12 -8.68
C HIS A 154 -15.42 2.81 -8.01
N VAL A 155 -15.22 4.03 -7.51
CA VAL A 155 -16.20 4.83 -6.78
C VAL A 155 -16.19 6.25 -7.32
N ASP A 156 -17.34 6.82 -7.60
CA ASP A 156 -17.52 8.22 -8.03
C ASP A 156 -16.63 8.64 -9.20
N GLY A 157 -16.42 7.72 -10.15
CA GLY A 157 -15.62 7.98 -11.36
C GLY A 157 -14.10 7.85 -11.19
N GLY A 158 -13.61 7.34 -10.05
CA GLY A 158 -12.20 7.09 -9.79
C GLY A 158 -11.93 5.79 -9.04
N TRP A 159 -10.68 5.37 -9.00
CA TRP A 159 -10.24 4.21 -8.23
C TRP A 159 -9.91 4.61 -6.79
N LYS A 160 -10.29 3.76 -5.85
CA LYS A 160 -9.90 3.84 -4.44
C LYS A 160 -9.40 2.50 -3.94
N VAL A 161 -8.48 2.52 -2.98
CA VAL A 161 -8.01 1.30 -2.31
C VAL A 161 -9.04 0.88 -1.27
N ALA A 162 -9.65 -0.29 -1.45
CA ALA A 162 -10.59 -0.90 -0.51
C ALA A 162 -9.91 -1.93 0.42
N ARG A 163 -8.80 -2.49 0.00
CA ARG A 163 -7.95 -3.37 0.79
C ARG A 163 -6.52 -3.27 0.30
N ARG A 164 -5.58 -3.26 1.23
CA ARG A 164 -4.13 -3.34 0.95
C ARG A 164 -3.48 -4.33 1.89
N VAL A 165 -2.81 -5.32 1.33
CA VAL A 165 -1.92 -6.21 2.07
C VAL A 165 -0.49 -5.92 1.64
N ILE A 166 0.36 -5.59 2.62
CA ILE A 166 1.76 -5.22 2.41
C ILE A 166 2.63 -6.34 2.95
N LEU A 167 3.41 -6.97 2.09
CA LEU A 167 4.40 -7.97 2.50
C LEU A 167 5.79 -7.39 2.34
N LEU A 168 6.39 -7.01 3.46
CA LEU A 168 7.76 -6.52 3.51
C LEU A 168 8.73 -7.72 3.46
N ASP A 169 9.80 -7.61 2.68
CA ASP A 169 10.78 -8.70 2.54
C ASP A 169 11.73 -8.84 3.74
N GLN A 170 11.67 -7.89 4.67
CA GLN A 170 12.42 -7.94 5.92
C GLN A 170 11.63 -8.67 7.01
N SER A 171 12.19 -9.76 7.55
CA SER A 171 11.63 -10.44 8.73
C SER A 171 11.96 -9.70 10.03
N THR A 172 13.08 -9.00 10.06
CA THR A 172 13.46 -8.11 11.15
C THR A 172 13.58 -6.70 10.61
N LEU A 173 12.79 -5.80 11.16
CA LEU A 173 12.82 -4.40 10.78
C LEU A 173 14.06 -3.74 11.39
N LEU A 174 14.95 -3.23 10.54
CA LEU A 174 16.16 -2.51 10.97
C LEU A 174 15.89 -1.02 11.18
N ALA A 175 14.83 -0.49 10.59
CA ALA A 175 14.41 0.89 10.76
C ALA A 175 13.93 1.13 12.20
N LYS A 176 14.22 2.32 12.74
CA LYS A 176 13.84 2.70 14.10
C LYS A 176 12.32 2.84 14.30
N ASN A 177 11.59 3.13 13.23
CA ASN A 177 10.14 3.29 13.24
C ASN A 177 9.54 3.09 11.84
N LEU A 178 8.21 2.98 11.78
CA LEU A 178 7.39 2.96 10.57
C LEU A 178 6.34 4.07 10.64
N THR A 179 6.79 5.31 10.58
CA THR A 179 5.95 6.51 10.71
C THR A 179 5.39 7.02 9.37
N PHE A 180 5.64 6.32 8.31
CA PHE A 180 5.19 6.61 6.96
C PHE A 180 4.20 5.54 6.46
N PHE A 181 3.74 5.67 5.22
CA PHE A 181 2.80 4.76 4.55
C PHE A 181 3.48 4.05 3.37
N PHE A 182 2.89 2.90 2.94
CA PHE A 182 3.40 2.09 1.84
C PHE A 182 2.45 2.07 0.67
#